data_a0ddfd28ccb90198d9a0d2b434484dce
#
_entry.id   a0ddfd28ccb90198d9a0d2b434484dce
#
_cell.length_a   1.000
_cell.length_b   1.000
_cell.length_c   1.000
_cell.angle_alpha   90.00
_cell.angle_beta   90.00
_cell.angle_gamma   90.00
#
_symmetry.space_group_name_H-M   'P 1'
#
loop_
_entity.id
_entity.type
_entity.pdbx_description
1 polymer ?
#
loop_
_entity_poly.entity_id
_entity_poly.type
_entity_poly.pdbx_seq_one_letter_code
_entity_poly.pdbx_strand_id
1 'polypeptide(L)'
;IDFFHVLESSIDKLKKHWSSGIGSFSKEHILKHRTKRFQITEKDIKCIKIKAMTFNKLIEKYKIEYINKLIIDAEGFDYKIIKSINFKKIFIKEIMFEKKHLSKTFQIGNKLDEIKTFLSKENYELFDISDENILAKNQKRHFI
;
A
#
# COMPACT_ATOMS: atom_id res chain seq x y z
N ILE A 1 -7.89 -14.23 3.98
CA ILE A 1 -7.82 -13.42 2.76
C ILE A 1 -6.92 -14.10 1.74
N ASP A 2 -7.27 -13.99 0.45
CA ASP A 2 -6.44 -14.50 -0.64
C ASP A 2 -5.26 -13.58 -0.88
N PHE A 3 -4.08 -14.18 -1.04
CA PHE A 3 -2.84 -13.50 -1.39
C PHE A 3 -2.19 -14.22 -2.56
N PHE A 4 -1.83 -13.48 -3.58
CA PHE A 4 -1.25 -13.97 -4.83
C PHE A 4 0.24 -13.61 -4.86
N HIS A 5 1.06 -14.55 -5.30
CA HIS A 5 2.50 -14.33 -5.49
C HIS A 5 3.02 -15.15 -6.68
N VAL A 6 4.17 -14.77 -7.20
CA VAL A 6 4.83 -15.51 -8.27
C VAL A 6 5.35 -16.83 -7.71
N LEU A 7 5.15 -17.93 -8.44
CA LEU A 7 5.69 -19.24 -8.10
C LEU A 7 7.21 -19.21 -8.11
N GLU A 8 7.84 -19.79 -7.10
CA GLU A 8 9.30 -19.89 -7.00
C GLU A 8 9.91 -20.57 -8.25
N SER A 9 9.28 -21.66 -8.71
CA SER A 9 9.69 -22.36 -9.93
C SER A 9 9.60 -21.54 -11.22
N SER A 10 8.87 -20.43 -11.21
CA SER A 10 8.72 -19.51 -12.36
C SER A 10 9.73 -18.35 -12.32
N ILE A 11 10.40 -18.09 -11.18
CA ILE A 11 11.29 -16.93 -11.00
C ILE A 11 12.44 -16.98 -11.99
N ASP A 12 13.13 -18.10 -12.11
CA ASP A 12 14.25 -18.29 -13.03
C ASP A 12 13.83 -18.16 -14.50
N LYS A 13 12.66 -18.72 -14.85
CA LYS A 13 12.07 -18.58 -16.18
C LYS A 13 11.78 -17.13 -16.53
N LEU A 14 11.32 -16.35 -15.57
CA LEU A 14 10.97 -14.94 -15.74
C LEU A 14 12.19 -14.02 -15.81
N LYS A 15 13.38 -14.52 -15.44
CA LYS A 15 14.67 -13.81 -15.52
C LYS A 15 14.69 -12.43 -14.88
N LYS A 16 13.91 -12.24 -13.81
CA LYS A 16 13.79 -10.96 -13.08
C LYS A 16 13.93 -11.21 -11.59
N HIS A 17 15.00 -10.72 -10.98
CA HIS A 17 15.27 -10.88 -9.56
C HIS A 17 14.15 -10.30 -8.66
N TRP A 18 13.47 -9.25 -9.11
CA TRP A 18 12.35 -8.65 -8.37
C TRP A 18 11.05 -9.46 -8.46
N SER A 19 10.94 -10.44 -9.38
CA SER A 19 9.73 -11.27 -9.51
C SER A 19 9.45 -12.10 -8.25
N SER A 20 10.47 -12.44 -7.48
CA SER A 20 10.33 -13.12 -6.18
C SER A 20 9.67 -12.26 -5.11
N GLY A 21 9.73 -10.94 -5.24
CA GLY A 21 9.14 -9.99 -4.30
C GLY A 21 7.73 -9.55 -4.66
N ILE A 22 7.20 -9.91 -5.84
CA ILE A 22 5.85 -9.51 -6.22
C ILE A 22 4.82 -10.33 -5.47
N GLY A 23 4.05 -9.66 -4.63
CA GLY A 23 2.88 -10.22 -3.97
C GLY A 23 1.75 -9.20 -3.93
N SER A 24 0.51 -9.65 -4.09
CA SER A 24 -0.65 -8.75 -4.06
C SER A 24 -1.91 -9.49 -3.61
N PHE A 25 -2.90 -8.72 -3.16
CA PHE A 25 -4.26 -9.21 -2.93
C PHE A 25 -5.11 -9.25 -4.22
N SER A 26 -4.51 -8.91 -5.38
CA SER A 26 -5.13 -8.98 -6.69
C SER A 26 -4.20 -9.69 -7.67
N LYS A 27 -4.68 -10.79 -8.26
CA LYS A 27 -3.97 -11.50 -9.33
C LYS A 27 -3.74 -10.59 -10.55
N GLU A 28 -4.72 -9.76 -10.86
CA GLU A 28 -4.67 -8.81 -11.98
C GLU A 28 -3.55 -7.77 -11.76
N HIS A 29 -3.28 -7.38 -10.50
CA HIS A 29 -2.17 -6.49 -10.21
C HIS A 29 -0.84 -7.12 -10.62
N ILE A 30 -0.60 -8.37 -10.24
CA ILE A 30 0.62 -9.08 -10.64
C ILE A 30 0.72 -9.21 -12.17
N LEU A 31 -0.39 -9.54 -12.85
CA LEU A 31 -0.41 -9.69 -14.31
C LEU A 31 -0.14 -8.37 -15.06
N LYS A 32 -0.40 -7.21 -14.46
CA LYS A 32 -0.10 -5.89 -15.05
C LYS A 32 1.40 -5.63 -15.21
N HIS A 33 2.25 -6.30 -14.45
CA HIS A 33 3.69 -6.24 -14.65
C HIS A 33 4.16 -6.95 -15.92
N ARG A 34 3.25 -7.60 -16.65
CA ARG A 34 3.58 -8.28 -17.92
C ARG A 34 4.10 -7.29 -18.95
N THR A 35 5.26 -7.57 -19.48
CA THR A 35 5.92 -6.82 -20.55
C THR A 35 6.47 -7.76 -21.61
N LYS A 36 6.96 -7.23 -22.75
CA LYS A 36 7.67 -8.04 -23.76
C LYS A 36 8.85 -8.85 -23.17
N ARG A 37 9.49 -8.32 -22.12
CA ARG A 37 10.65 -8.94 -21.45
C ARG A 37 10.26 -9.76 -20.22
N PHE A 38 9.09 -9.53 -19.65
CA PHE A 38 8.57 -10.23 -18.48
C PHE A 38 7.24 -10.87 -18.82
N GLN A 39 7.30 -12.14 -19.26
CA GLN A 39 6.17 -12.90 -19.79
C GLN A 39 5.43 -13.68 -18.71
N ILE A 40 4.99 -12.98 -17.64
CA ILE A 40 4.20 -13.60 -16.58
C ILE A 40 2.81 -13.97 -17.08
N THR A 41 2.34 -15.16 -16.71
CA THR A 41 1.02 -15.70 -17.02
C THR A 41 0.31 -16.13 -15.74
N GLU A 42 -0.97 -16.47 -15.83
CA GLU A 42 -1.72 -16.98 -14.67
C GLU A 42 -1.12 -18.27 -14.07
N LYS A 43 -0.47 -19.10 -14.89
CA LYS A 43 0.20 -20.33 -14.45
C LYS A 43 1.40 -20.09 -13.58
N ASP A 44 1.96 -18.90 -13.65
CA ASP A 44 3.14 -18.48 -12.85
C ASP A 44 2.73 -17.90 -11.50
N ILE A 45 1.42 -17.79 -11.20
CA ILE A 45 0.89 -17.14 -10.00
C ILE A 45 0.22 -18.20 -9.11
N LYS A 46 0.60 -18.21 -7.85
CA LYS A 46 -0.01 -19.02 -6.80
C LYS A 46 -0.90 -18.17 -5.91
N CYS A 47 -2.05 -18.72 -5.55
CA CYS A 47 -2.92 -18.18 -4.51
C CYS A 47 -2.70 -18.94 -3.19
N ILE A 48 -2.51 -18.23 -2.11
CA ILE A 48 -2.44 -18.78 -0.75
C ILE A 48 -3.44 -18.04 0.17
N LYS A 49 -3.92 -18.73 1.20
CA LYS A 49 -4.73 -18.12 2.25
C LYS A 49 -3.84 -17.61 3.36
N ILE A 50 -3.88 -16.34 3.64
CA ILE A 50 -3.14 -15.73 4.74
C ILE A 50 -4.07 -15.14 5.80
N LYS A 51 -3.62 -15.12 7.04
CA LYS A 51 -4.30 -14.37 8.10
C LYS A 51 -4.01 -12.89 7.91
N ALA A 52 -5.05 -12.08 7.96
CA ALA A 52 -4.93 -10.63 7.89
C ALA A 52 -5.62 -9.99 9.10
N MET A 53 -5.14 -8.81 9.48
CA MET A 53 -5.84 -7.98 10.44
C MET A 53 -5.88 -6.53 9.94
N THR A 54 -6.87 -5.78 10.40
CA THR A 54 -6.97 -4.36 10.08
C THR A 54 -5.91 -3.58 10.85
N PHE A 55 -5.53 -2.41 10.33
CA PHE A 55 -4.63 -1.50 11.01
C PHE A 55 -5.11 -1.15 12.42
N ASN A 56 -6.41 -0.86 12.58
CA ASN A 56 -6.97 -0.56 13.90
C ASN A 56 -6.84 -1.73 14.90
N LYS A 57 -7.06 -2.98 14.46
CA LYS A 57 -6.81 -4.16 15.31
C LYS A 57 -5.34 -4.33 15.65
N LEU A 58 -4.44 -3.97 14.72
CA LEU A 58 -3.00 -4.02 14.96
C LEU A 58 -2.60 -3.06 16.08
N ILE A 59 -3.00 -1.78 15.99
CA ILE A 59 -2.68 -0.78 17.01
C ILE A 59 -3.31 -1.11 18.36
N GLU A 60 -4.54 -1.61 18.39
CA GLU A 60 -5.21 -2.07 19.63
C GLU A 60 -4.46 -3.25 20.27
N LYS A 61 -4.09 -4.26 19.47
CA LYS A 61 -3.35 -5.45 19.95
C LYS A 61 -2.02 -5.08 20.61
N TYR A 62 -1.30 -4.14 20.04
CA TYR A 62 0.02 -3.73 20.52
C TYR A 62 -0.01 -2.45 21.36
N LYS A 63 -1.20 -1.92 21.67
CA LYS A 63 -1.41 -0.70 22.47
C LYS A 63 -0.60 0.49 21.93
N ILE A 64 -0.61 0.68 20.61
CA ILE A 64 0.12 1.74 19.95
C ILE A 64 -0.77 2.98 19.92
N GLU A 65 -0.34 4.05 20.56
CA GLU A 65 -1.06 5.34 20.61
C GLU A 65 -0.40 6.42 19.75
N TYR A 66 0.88 6.22 19.40
CA TYR A 66 1.69 7.17 18.66
C TYR A 66 2.57 6.46 17.63
N ILE A 67 2.63 7.04 16.42
CA ILE A 67 3.53 6.60 15.34
C ILE A 67 4.27 7.83 14.81
N ASN A 68 5.60 7.79 14.82
CA ASN A 68 6.41 8.84 14.20
C ASN A 68 6.22 8.85 12.67
N LYS A 69 6.37 7.69 12.04
CA LYS A 69 6.24 7.55 10.59
C LYS A 69 5.60 6.23 10.24
N LEU A 70 4.47 6.29 9.55
CA LEU A 70 3.80 5.16 8.92
C LEU A 70 4.16 5.14 7.44
N ILE A 71 4.78 4.05 6.99
CA ILE A 71 5.08 3.83 5.58
C ILE A 71 4.12 2.76 5.08
N ILE A 72 3.39 3.06 4.01
CA ILE A 72 2.45 2.15 3.37
C ILE A 72 2.94 1.93 1.94
N ASP A 73 3.25 0.66 1.64
CA ASP A 73 3.60 0.15 0.32
C ASP A 73 2.90 -1.20 0.20
N ALA A 74 1.66 -1.18 -0.25
CA ALA A 74 0.76 -2.32 -0.22
C ALA A 74 0.18 -2.65 -1.60
N GLU A 75 0.94 -2.32 -2.66
CA GLU A 75 0.67 -2.70 -4.05
C GLU A 75 -0.80 -2.50 -4.45
N GLY A 76 -1.28 -1.25 -4.24
CA GLY A 76 -2.63 -0.82 -4.58
C GLY A 76 -3.68 -0.99 -3.46
N PHE A 77 -3.29 -1.41 -2.26
CA PHE A 77 -4.16 -1.40 -1.08
C PHE A 77 -3.99 -0.17 -0.19
N ASP A 78 -3.03 0.69 -0.47
CA ASP A 78 -2.72 1.93 0.24
C ASP A 78 -3.97 2.76 0.52
N TYR A 79 -4.79 2.99 -0.51
CA TYR A 79 -6.06 3.71 -0.37
C TYR A 79 -6.96 3.11 0.73
N LYS A 80 -7.15 1.79 0.72
CA LYS A 80 -8.02 1.12 1.70
C LYS A 80 -7.44 1.19 3.10
N ILE A 81 -6.12 1.03 3.22
CA ILE A 81 -5.43 1.10 4.51
C ILE A 81 -5.59 2.50 5.08
N ILE A 82 -5.25 3.56 4.34
CA ILE A 82 -5.37 4.95 4.79
C ILE A 82 -6.80 5.29 5.20
N LYS A 83 -7.79 4.95 4.36
CA LYS A 83 -9.22 5.21 4.66
C LYS A 83 -9.74 4.43 5.87
N SER A 84 -9.08 3.35 6.26
CA SER A 84 -9.46 2.55 7.44
C SER A 84 -8.89 3.08 8.76
N ILE A 85 -7.92 4.01 8.72
CA ILE A 85 -7.27 4.54 9.93
C ILE A 85 -8.29 5.33 10.77
N ASN A 86 -8.40 4.98 12.04
CA ASN A 86 -9.17 5.75 13.01
C ASN A 86 -8.26 6.74 13.75
N PHE A 87 -8.12 7.95 13.20
CA PHE A 87 -7.28 9.01 13.78
C PHE A 87 -7.74 9.53 15.16
N LYS A 88 -8.91 9.11 15.64
CA LYS A 88 -9.32 9.36 17.03
C LYS A 88 -8.64 8.45 18.04
N LYS A 89 -8.11 7.30 17.58
CA LYS A 89 -7.48 6.28 18.42
C LYS A 89 -5.95 6.31 18.36
N ILE A 90 -5.38 6.99 17.38
CA ILE A 90 -3.93 7.02 17.18
C ILE A 90 -3.49 8.36 16.61
N PHE A 91 -2.38 8.88 17.11
CA PHE A 91 -1.68 9.99 16.49
C PHE A 91 -0.56 9.47 15.60
N ILE A 92 -0.56 9.86 14.33
CA ILE A 92 0.50 9.54 13.38
C ILE A 92 1.11 10.86 12.91
N LYS A 93 2.41 11.04 13.17
CA LYS A 93 3.09 12.29 12.82
C LYS A 93 3.29 12.42 11.32
N GLU A 94 3.74 11.35 10.65
CA GLU A 94 3.96 11.32 9.21
C GLU A 94 3.38 10.04 8.60
N ILE A 95 2.76 10.16 7.43
CA ILE A 95 2.30 9.03 6.61
C ILE A 95 2.94 9.16 5.24
N MET A 96 3.68 8.14 4.82
CA MET A 96 4.21 8.02 3.46
C MET A 96 3.48 6.90 2.74
N PHE A 97 3.03 7.15 1.52
CA PHE A 97 2.32 6.16 0.71
C PHE A 97 2.58 6.35 -0.78
N GLU A 98 2.37 5.28 -1.54
CA GLU A 98 2.54 5.29 -2.98
C GLU A 98 1.28 5.83 -3.68
N LYS A 99 1.44 6.84 -4.57
CA LYS A 99 0.34 7.41 -5.35
C LYS A 99 0.08 6.67 -6.67
N LYS A 100 1.10 5.98 -7.22
CA LYS A 100 1.06 5.37 -8.54
C LYS A 100 0.06 4.21 -8.64
N HIS A 101 -0.05 3.39 -7.61
CA HIS A 101 -0.89 2.20 -7.59
C HIS A 101 -2.25 2.39 -6.89
N LEU A 102 -2.57 3.61 -6.44
CA LEU A 102 -3.82 3.88 -5.70
C LEU A 102 -5.09 3.47 -6.45
N SER A 103 -5.09 3.54 -7.77
CA SER A 103 -6.30 3.31 -8.57
C SER A 103 -6.43 1.90 -9.12
N LYS A 104 -5.55 0.94 -8.78
CA LYS A 104 -5.43 -0.37 -9.44
C LYS A 104 -5.16 -0.28 -10.97
N THR A 105 -5.26 0.87 -11.53
CA THR A 105 -4.85 1.23 -12.88
C THR A 105 -3.69 2.20 -12.71
N PHE A 106 -2.61 2.07 -13.43
CA PHE A 106 -1.45 2.98 -13.37
C PHE A 106 -1.81 4.45 -13.72
N GLN A 107 -3.09 4.82 -13.60
CA GLN A 107 -3.60 6.17 -13.78
C GLN A 107 -3.92 6.79 -12.42
N ILE A 108 -3.46 8.00 -12.20
CA ILE A 108 -3.83 8.83 -11.05
C ILE A 108 -5.30 9.18 -11.23
N GLY A 109 -6.18 8.51 -10.51
CA GLY A 109 -7.62 8.71 -10.57
C GLY A 109 -8.15 9.42 -9.31
N ASN A 110 -9.45 9.59 -9.23
CA ASN A 110 -10.19 10.26 -8.13
C ASN A 110 -9.77 9.82 -6.72
N LYS A 111 -9.18 8.61 -6.56
CA LYS A 111 -8.75 8.10 -5.26
C LYS A 111 -7.65 8.90 -4.60
N LEU A 112 -6.74 9.49 -5.38
CA LEU A 112 -5.72 10.36 -4.82
C LEU A 112 -6.35 11.63 -4.23
N ASP A 113 -7.31 12.23 -4.93
CA ASP A 113 -8.00 13.43 -4.45
C ASP A 113 -8.86 13.12 -3.23
N GLU A 114 -9.46 11.93 -3.19
CA GLU A 114 -10.19 11.45 -2.01
C GLU A 114 -9.28 11.27 -0.79
N ILE A 115 -8.06 10.72 -0.97
CA ILE A 115 -7.07 10.61 0.10
C ILE A 115 -6.58 11.98 0.54
N LYS A 116 -6.25 12.87 -0.40
CA LYS A 116 -5.85 14.24 -0.09
C LYS A 116 -6.92 14.95 0.76
N THR A 117 -8.16 14.88 0.31
CA THR A 117 -9.30 15.47 1.04
C THR A 117 -9.48 14.83 2.42
N PHE A 118 -9.36 13.51 2.52
CA PHE A 118 -9.50 12.79 3.78
C PHE A 118 -8.41 13.17 4.77
N LEU A 119 -7.14 13.13 4.35
CA LEU A 119 -6.01 13.46 5.21
C LEU A 119 -5.99 14.95 5.59
N SER A 120 -6.38 15.85 4.69
CA SER A 120 -6.51 17.28 5.03
C SER A 120 -7.55 17.54 6.12
N LYS A 121 -8.66 16.81 6.13
CA LYS A 121 -9.66 16.86 7.22
C LYS A 121 -9.11 16.38 8.56
N GLU A 122 -8.11 15.51 8.54
CA GLU A 122 -7.40 15.00 9.72
C GLU A 122 -6.16 15.84 10.08
N ASN A 123 -6.05 17.06 9.50
CA ASN A 123 -4.97 18.04 9.69
C ASN A 123 -3.60 17.63 9.15
N TYR A 124 -3.57 16.88 8.04
CA TYR A 124 -2.33 16.60 7.34
C TYR A 124 -2.14 17.57 6.15
N GLU A 125 -0.91 18.05 6.02
CA GLU A 125 -0.40 18.69 4.83
C GLU A 125 0.36 17.66 3.98
N LEU A 126 0.14 17.67 2.65
CA LEU A 126 0.68 16.66 1.74
C LEU A 126 1.76 17.25 0.83
N PHE A 127 2.84 16.50 0.70
CA PHE A 127 4.00 16.84 -0.09
C PHE A 127 4.31 15.72 -1.10
N ASP A 128 4.42 16.05 -2.37
CA ASP A 128 4.97 15.14 -3.37
C ASP A 128 6.49 15.05 -3.16
N ILE A 129 6.98 13.89 -2.71
CA ILE A 129 8.42 13.67 -2.45
C ILE A 129 9.12 12.95 -3.59
N SER A 130 8.36 12.34 -4.50
CA SER A 130 8.82 11.77 -5.76
C SER A 130 7.65 11.62 -6.73
N ASP A 131 7.93 11.14 -7.95
CA ASP A 131 6.89 10.82 -8.93
C ASP A 131 5.95 9.72 -8.46
N GLU A 132 6.37 8.89 -7.51
CA GLU A 132 5.62 7.73 -7.03
C GLU A 132 5.07 7.91 -5.61
N ASN A 133 5.68 8.78 -4.76
CA ASN A 133 5.39 8.83 -3.34
C ASN A 133 4.90 10.19 -2.85
N ILE A 134 3.99 10.14 -1.89
CA ILE A 134 3.49 11.30 -1.13
C ILE A 134 3.88 11.14 0.34
N LEU A 135 4.28 12.25 0.96
CA LEU A 135 4.45 12.39 2.39
C LEU A 135 3.37 13.31 2.93
N ALA A 136 2.56 12.81 3.86
CA ALA A 136 1.59 13.59 4.61
C ALA A 136 2.13 13.85 6.01
N LYS A 137 2.21 15.13 6.43
CA LYS A 137 2.68 15.56 7.76
C LYS A 137 1.55 16.15 8.56
N ASN A 138 1.34 15.62 9.77
CA ASN A 138 0.33 16.17 10.68
C ASN A 138 0.76 17.54 11.18
N GLN A 139 -0.14 18.52 11.08
CA GLN A 139 0.11 19.91 11.50
C GLN A 139 -0.23 20.15 12.97
N LYS A 140 -0.88 19.22 13.65
CA LYS A 140 -1.12 19.31 15.09
C LYS A 140 0.18 19.08 15.85
N ARG A 141 0.50 19.99 16.79
CA ARG A 141 1.56 19.74 17.76
C ARG A 141 1.09 18.66 18.73
N HIS A 142 1.76 17.52 18.74
CA HIS A 142 1.56 16.54 19.78
C HIS A 142 2.51 16.89 20.92
N PHE A 143 1.95 17.37 22.02
CA PHE A 143 2.71 17.52 23.25
C PHE A 143 2.75 16.14 23.92
N ILE A 144 3.92 15.51 23.91
CA ILE A 144 4.22 14.29 24.66
C ILE A 144 4.42 14.69 26.12
#